data_fb0f1ed3fdd6de00258e3c8c8f5567fc
#
_entry.id   fb0f1ed3fdd6de00258e3c8c8f5567fc
#
_cell.length_a   1.000
_cell.length_b   1.000
_cell.length_c   1.000
_cell.angle_alpha   90.00
_cell.angle_beta   90.00
_cell.angle_gamma   90.00
#
_symmetry.space_group_name_H-M   'P 1'
#
loop_
_entity.id
_entity.type
_entity.pdbx_description
1 polymer ?
#
loop_
_entity_poly.entity_id
_entity_poly.type
_entity_poly.pdbx_seq_one_letter_code
_entity_poly.pdbx_strand_id
1 'polypeptide(L)'
;MENKITTREWLPLIGMTVSAFIFNTSEFMPIGLLSDIAADFRMTEAQAGMLITIYAYVVMLMSLPLMIAASRYPLRKLLLATISLFAVSHVASAFATGFWTLLLSRIGVAFAHSIFWSVASPIAVRLVSGPFKALAMSMIVTGTAIAIIVGLPLGRIIGLYVGWRMAFMCIAVLAFIVLAYMFFVFPKLEKSEPFTLSQLPVMLKNPVLIGLYMMSFLLPTGYYTAYSYIEPYLKQIAMMDDAWITITLVIFGAAGLLGSAAFSKWYDKCRYHFFRITVLGVAVVLLLLYPVSINHYLLVLLCAIWGIFVTAFNVVGQAELLRTTTMSTSAVAMSIYSGIYNLGIGSGSYLGGLICTHASIAYIGLGGGAIVLLSFTYCAFFLIPAMRHQQVEAEK
;
A
#
# COMPACT_ATOMS: atom_id res chain seq x y z
N MET A 1 -26.87 26.73 -13.77
CA MET A 1 -26.42 25.56 -14.58
C MET A 1 -26.13 24.43 -13.63
N GLU A 2 -26.89 23.32 -13.70
CA GLU A 2 -26.63 22.14 -12.86
C GLU A 2 -25.22 21.64 -13.12
N ASN A 3 -24.38 21.71 -12.08
CA ASN A 3 -23.02 21.15 -12.09
C ASN A 3 -23.12 19.61 -12.07
N LYS A 4 -23.39 18.99 -13.23
CA LYS A 4 -23.36 17.53 -13.38
C LYS A 4 -22.04 17.14 -14.05
N ILE A 5 -21.40 16.12 -13.51
CA ILE A 5 -20.23 15.51 -14.14
C ILE A 5 -20.63 14.96 -15.52
N THR A 6 -19.84 15.23 -16.54
CA THR A 6 -20.14 14.78 -17.90
C THR A 6 -19.69 13.34 -18.11
N THR A 7 -20.29 12.62 -19.05
CA THR A 7 -19.84 11.27 -19.45
C THR A 7 -18.36 11.27 -19.87
N ARG A 8 -17.89 12.35 -20.50
CA ARG A 8 -16.48 12.49 -20.91
C ARG A 8 -15.51 12.60 -19.74
N GLU A 9 -15.97 13.07 -18.58
CA GLU A 9 -15.18 13.12 -17.34
C GLU A 9 -15.29 11.80 -16.56
N TRP A 10 -16.48 11.18 -16.54
CA TRP A 10 -16.75 9.93 -15.82
C TRP A 10 -15.97 8.74 -16.38
N LEU A 11 -15.99 8.54 -17.69
CA LEU A 11 -15.38 7.36 -18.31
C LEU A 11 -13.88 7.22 -18.01
N PRO A 12 -13.01 8.22 -18.24
CA PRO A 12 -11.61 8.09 -17.89
C PRO A 12 -11.38 7.99 -16.37
N LEU A 13 -12.24 8.60 -15.54
CA LEU A 13 -12.13 8.50 -14.09
C LEU A 13 -12.43 7.08 -13.58
N ILE A 14 -13.44 6.39 -14.14
CA ILE A 14 -13.70 4.97 -13.86
C ILE A 14 -12.47 4.13 -14.24
N GLY A 15 -11.87 4.37 -15.42
CA GLY A 15 -10.66 3.67 -15.84
C GLY A 15 -9.48 3.89 -14.87
N MET A 16 -9.31 5.10 -14.33
CA MET A 16 -8.32 5.39 -13.30
C MET A 16 -8.61 4.64 -11.99
N THR A 17 -9.86 4.56 -11.57
CA THR A 17 -10.29 3.82 -10.37
C THR A 17 -10.00 2.33 -10.50
N VAL A 18 -10.34 1.73 -11.64
CA VAL A 18 -10.03 0.32 -11.94
C VAL A 18 -8.52 0.12 -12.05
N SER A 19 -7.77 1.07 -12.62
CA SER A 19 -6.31 1.02 -12.61
C SER A 19 -5.76 1.00 -11.19
N ALA A 20 -6.22 1.88 -10.30
CA ALA A 20 -5.81 1.89 -8.89
C ALA A 20 -6.12 0.54 -8.20
N PHE A 21 -7.27 -0.05 -8.48
CA PHE A 21 -7.63 -1.39 -7.99
C PHE A 21 -6.65 -2.46 -8.44
N ILE A 22 -6.35 -2.57 -9.75
CA ILE A 22 -5.47 -3.66 -10.25
C ILE A 22 -4.02 -3.45 -9.81
N PHE A 23 -3.51 -2.21 -9.74
CA PHE A 23 -2.16 -1.93 -9.27
C PHE A 23 -1.97 -2.32 -7.80
N ASN A 24 -2.91 -1.96 -6.91
CA ASN A 24 -2.85 -2.38 -5.50
C ASN A 24 -3.09 -3.88 -5.31
N THR A 25 -4.03 -4.48 -6.05
CA THR A 25 -4.23 -5.93 -6.02
C THR A 25 -2.94 -6.66 -6.35
N SER A 26 -2.25 -6.23 -7.40
CA SER A 26 -0.97 -6.80 -7.82
C SER A 26 0.14 -6.66 -6.79
N GLU A 27 0.17 -5.55 -6.05
CA GLU A 27 1.18 -5.30 -5.01
C GLU A 27 1.09 -6.33 -3.89
N PHE A 28 -0.13 -6.58 -3.39
CA PHE A 28 -0.34 -7.40 -2.20
C PHE A 28 -0.65 -8.88 -2.50
N MET A 29 -1.05 -9.20 -3.72
CA MET A 29 -1.41 -10.57 -4.12
C MET A 29 -0.33 -11.62 -3.80
N PRO A 30 1.00 -11.38 -3.96
CA PRO A 30 2.02 -12.36 -3.61
C PRO A 30 2.01 -12.77 -2.13
N ILE A 31 1.52 -11.91 -1.22
CA ILE A 31 1.40 -12.22 0.22
C ILE A 31 0.44 -13.40 0.45
N GLY A 32 -0.66 -13.42 -0.29
CA GLY A 32 -1.66 -14.50 -0.21
C GLY A 32 -1.29 -15.77 -0.98
N LEU A 33 -0.23 -15.74 -1.78
CA LEU A 33 0.25 -16.84 -2.63
C LEU A 33 1.66 -17.31 -2.25
N LEU A 34 2.17 -16.86 -1.11
CA LEU A 34 3.59 -17.01 -0.77
C LEU A 34 3.99 -18.49 -0.63
N SER A 35 3.18 -19.29 0.07
CA SER A 35 3.41 -20.72 0.24
C SER A 35 3.35 -21.48 -1.09
N ASP A 36 2.41 -21.13 -1.99
CA ASP A 36 2.24 -21.78 -3.28
C ASP A 36 3.43 -21.51 -4.20
N ILE A 37 3.91 -20.25 -4.24
CA ILE A 37 5.11 -19.85 -5.00
C ILE A 37 6.35 -20.53 -4.44
N ALA A 38 6.50 -20.58 -3.11
CA ALA A 38 7.63 -21.24 -2.46
C ALA A 38 7.67 -22.74 -2.78
N ALA A 39 6.53 -23.41 -2.67
CA ALA A 39 6.40 -24.84 -2.98
C ALA A 39 6.73 -25.16 -4.44
N ASP A 40 6.20 -24.37 -5.39
CA ASP A 40 6.39 -24.59 -6.83
C ASP A 40 7.87 -24.43 -7.25
N PHE A 41 8.58 -23.46 -6.66
CA PHE A 41 10.01 -23.25 -6.93
C PHE A 41 10.94 -24.01 -5.97
N ARG A 42 10.40 -24.85 -5.08
CA ARG A 42 11.16 -25.66 -4.10
C ARG A 42 12.09 -24.82 -3.24
N MET A 43 11.57 -23.71 -2.72
CA MET A 43 12.30 -22.78 -1.86
C MET A 43 11.54 -22.55 -0.55
N THR A 44 12.17 -21.84 0.39
CA THR A 44 11.51 -21.44 1.63
C THR A 44 10.61 -20.23 1.41
N GLU A 45 9.60 -20.03 2.26
CA GLU A 45 8.76 -18.83 2.24
C GLU A 45 9.59 -17.56 2.46
N ALA A 46 10.67 -17.64 3.24
CA ALA A 46 11.61 -16.53 3.42
C ALA A 46 12.29 -16.13 2.11
N GLN A 47 12.70 -17.11 1.30
CA GLN A 47 13.27 -16.85 -0.02
C GLN A 47 12.21 -16.29 -0.98
N ALA A 48 11.00 -16.85 -1.00
CA ALA A 48 9.89 -16.33 -1.80
C ALA A 48 9.50 -14.90 -1.37
N GLY A 49 9.58 -14.57 -0.08
CA GLY A 49 9.33 -13.23 0.48
C GLY A 49 10.24 -12.14 -0.08
N MET A 50 11.40 -12.51 -0.65
CA MET A 50 12.25 -11.56 -1.38
C MET A 50 11.56 -10.93 -2.59
N LEU A 51 10.51 -11.55 -3.14
CA LEU A 51 9.66 -10.93 -4.17
C LEU A 51 8.99 -9.65 -3.64
N ILE A 52 8.53 -9.65 -2.39
CA ILE A 52 7.89 -8.49 -1.75
C ILE A 52 8.96 -7.46 -1.39
N THR A 53 10.07 -7.92 -0.78
CA THR A 53 11.18 -7.07 -0.36
C THR A 53 11.78 -6.28 -1.52
N ILE A 54 12.18 -6.97 -2.59
CA ILE A 54 12.83 -6.34 -3.75
C ILE A 54 11.86 -5.45 -4.50
N TYR A 55 10.60 -5.88 -4.66
CA TYR A 55 9.55 -5.04 -5.24
C TYR A 55 9.42 -3.71 -4.51
N ALA A 56 9.29 -3.73 -3.20
CA ALA A 56 9.13 -2.52 -2.38
C ALA A 56 10.38 -1.61 -2.43
N TYR A 57 11.58 -2.18 -2.41
CA TYR A 57 12.81 -1.40 -2.57
C TYR A 57 12.94 -0.76 -3.96
N VAL A 58 12.53 -1.48 -5.01
CA VAL A 58 12.49 -0.89 -6.37
C VAL A 58 11.48 0.25 -6.44
N VAL A 59 10.27 0.07 -5.88
CA VAL A 59 9.28 1.15 -5.80
C VAL A 59 9.85 2.36 -5.07
N MET A 60 10.49 2.17 -3.90
CA MET A 60 11.11 3.24 -3.13
C MET A 60 12.18 3.98 -3.93
N LEU A 61 13.13 3.25 -4.51
CA LEU A 61 14.26 3.83 -5.26
C LEU A 61 13.82 4.55 -6.53
N MET A 62 12.78 4.03 -7.20
CA MET A 62 12.35 4.51 -8.51
C MET A 62 11.23 5.56 -8.45
N SER A 63 10.49 5.69 -7.34
CA SER A 63 9.36 6.62 -7.25
C SER A 63 9.77 8.06 -7.59
N LEU A 64 10.82 8.59 -6.97
CA LEU A 64 11.26 9.97 -7.22
C LEU A 64 11.93 10.16 -8.59
N PRO A 65 12.91 9.32 -9.01
CA PRO A 65 13.51 9.45 -10.35
C PRO A 65 12.50 9.31 -11.48
N LEU A 66 11.59 8.34 -11.38
CA LEU A 66 10.59 8.12 -12.42
C LEU A 66 9.51 9.21 -12.42
N MET A 67 9.16 9.80 -11.29
CA MET A 67 8.27 10.95 -11.22
C MET A 67 8.89 12.16 -11.96
N ILE A 68 10.18 12.45 -11.73
CA ILE A 68 10.89 13.53 -12.42
C ILE A 68 10.95 13.27 -13.94
N ALA A 69 11.28 12.05 -14.35
CA ALA A 69 11.30 11.67 -15.75
C ALA A 69 9.91 11.75 -16.37
N ALA A 70 8.89 11.30 -15.67
CA ALA A 70 7.50 11.27 -16.08
C ALA A 70 6.93 12.68 -16.38
N SER A 71 7.35 13.70 -15.62
CA SER A 71 6.89 15.08 -15.81
C SER A 71 7.22 15.67 -17.20
N ARG A 72 8.18 15.05 -17.92
CA ARG A 72 8.59 15.47 -19.26
C ARG A 72 7.68 14.99 -20.39
N TYR A 73 6.81 14.00 -20.10
CA TYR A 73 5.96 13.36 -21.11
C TYR A 73 4.49 13.76 -20.98
N PRO A 74 3.72 13.78 -22.10
CA PRO A 74 2.27 13.96 -22.04
C PRO A 74 1.62 12.86 -21.21
N LEU A 75 0.72 13.24 -20.27
CA LEU A 75 0.14 12.34 -19.28
C LEU A 75 -0.59 11.13 -19.92
N ARG A 76 -1.24 11.33 -21.06
CA ARG A 76 -1.91 10.23 -21.80
C ARG A 76 -0.91 9.18 -22.26
N LYS A 77 0.18 9.59 -22.93
CA LYS A 77 1.19 8.64 -23.44
C LYS A 77 1.85 7.91 -22.28
N LEU A 78 2.16 8.65 -21.22
CA LEU A 78 2.78 8.09 -20.02
C LEU A 78 1.89 7.05 -19.36
N LEU A 79 0.60 7.35 -19.13
CA LEU A 79 -0.34 6.42 -18.50
C LEU A 79 -0.52 5.14 -19.32
N LEU A 80 -0.72 5.27 -20.63
CA LEU A 80 -0.87 4.11 -21.52
C LEU A 80 0.40 3.25 -21.55
N ALA A 81 1.58 3.86 -21.63
CA ALA A 81 2.86 3.14 -21.54
C ALA A 81 3.03 2.43 -20.20
N THR A 82 2.63 3.08 -19.10
CA THR A 82 2.68 2.52 -17.75
C THR A 82 1.77 1.29 -17.61
N ILE A 83 0.51 1.39 -18.07
CA ILE A 83 -0.42 0.25 -18.05
C ILE A 83 0.07 -0.87 -18.99
N SER A 84 0.67 -0.53 -20.13
CA SER A 84 1.26 -1.53 -21.05
C SER A 84 2.42 -2.27 -20.39
N LEU A 85 3.36 -1.55 -19.76
CA LEU A 85 4.48 -2.16 -19.02
C LEU A 85 3.97 -3.06 -17.90
N PHE A 86 2.96 -2.62 -17.16
CA PHE A 86 2.32 -3.39 -16.11
C PHE A 86 1.70 -4.70 -16.65
N ALA A 87 0.91 -4.62 -17.73
CA ALA A 87 0.27 -5.77 -18.34
C ALA A 87 1.29 -6.79 -18.87
N VAL A 88 2.30 -6.34 -19.63
CA VAL A 88 3.35 -7.21 -20.17
C VAL A 88 4.16 -7.86 -19.05
N SER A 89 4.49 -7.11 -18.00
CA SER A 89 5.20 -7.66 -16.83
C SER A 89 4.38 -8.73 -16.10
N HIS A 90 3.05 -8.60 -16.05
CA HIS A 90 2.18 -9.65 -15.48
C HIS A 90 2.07 -10.89 -16.37
N VAL A 91 2.06 -10.73 -17.69
CA VAL A 91 2.21 -11.88 -18.59
C VAL A 91 3.52 -12.59 -18.32
N ALA A 92 4.63 -11.86 -18.23
CA ALA A 92 5.94 -12.43 -17.90
C ALA A 92 5.93 -13.15 -16.54
N SER A 93 5.23 -12.59 -15.53
CA SER A 93 5.04 -13.24 -14.21
C SER A 93 4.28 -14.56 -14.33
N ALA A 94 3.22 -14.61 -15.14
CA ALA A 94 2.41 -15.83 -15.34
C ALA A 94 3.20 -16.95 -16.05
N PHE A 95 4.13 -16.60 -16.93
CA PHE A 95 4.99 -17.55 -17.62
C PHE A 95 6.36 -17.77 -16.95
N ALA A 96 6.55 -17.30 -15.72
CA ALA A 96 7.81 -17.46 -15.02
C ALA A 96 8.13 -18.94 -14.77
N THR A 97 9.31 -19.37 -15.24
CA THR A 97 9.81 -20.75 -15.12
C THR A 97 10.67 -20.96 -13.87
N GLY A 98 10.99 -19.89 -13.14
CA GLY A 98 11.80 -19.93 -11.93
C GLY A 98 11.72 -18.61 -11.16
N PHE A 99 12.28 -18.62 -9.96
CA PHE A 99 12.26 -17.46 -9.06
C PHE A 99 12.84 -16.19 -9.70
N TRP A 100 13.96 -16.27 -10.37
CA TRP A 100 14.62 -15.10 -10.97
C TRP A 100 13.82 -14.48 -12.12
N THR A 101 13.17 -15.31 -12.94
CA THR A 101 12.29 -14.82 -14.01
C THR A 101 11.04 -14.15 -13.45
N LEU A 102 10.48 -14.70 -12.37
CA LEU A 102 9.39 -14.07 -11.63
C LEU A 102 9.84 -12.75 -11.00
N LEU A 103 11.00 -12.72 -10.35
CA LEU A 103 11.55 -11.53 -9.73
C LEU A 103 11.78 -10.40 -10.75
N LEU A 104 12.38 -10.70 -11.90
CA LEU A 104 12.60 -9.71 -12.97
C LEU A 104 11.29 -9.14 -13.50
N SER A 105 10.28 -10.00 -13.70
CA SER A 105 8.96 -9.52 -14.10
C SER A 105 8.30 -8.64 -13.03
N ARG A 106 8.47 -8.97 -11.74
CA ARG A 106 7.99 -8.16 -10.62
C ARG A 106 8.70 -6.81 -10.53
N ILE A 107 9.98 -6.73 -10.89
CA ILE A 107 10.70 -5.44 -11.02
C ILE A 107 10.05 -4.58 -12.09
N GLY A 108 9.66 -5.16 -13.25
CA GLY A 108 8.90 -4.43 -14.27
C GLY A 108 7.55 -3.90 -13.76
N VAL A 109 6.84 -4.70 -12.97
CA VAL A 109 5.61 -4.26 -12.28
C VAL A 109 5.90 -3.11 -11.32
N ALA A 110 7.00 -3.17 -10.54
CA ALA A 110 7.39 -2.13 -9.59
C ALA A 110 7.71 -0.80 -10.28
N PHE A 111 8.37 -0.82 -11.44
CA PHE A 111 8.56 0.38 -12.28
C PHE A 111 7.22 0.99 -12.71
N ALA A 112 6.32 0.17 -13.24
CA ALA A 112 4.99 0.63 -13.64
C ALA A 112 4.21 1.21 -12.45
N HIS A 113 4.27 0.55 -11.29
CA HIS A 113 3.64 0.99 -10.05
C HIS A 113 4.16 2.36 -9.58
N SER A 114 5.48 2.56 -9.58
CA SER A 114 6.12 3.82 -9.21
C SER A 114 5.66 4.98 -10.10
N ILE A 115 5.56 4.76 -11.43
CA ILE A 115 5.09 5.78 -12.37
C ILE A 115 3.59 6.03 -12.13
N PHE A 116 2.77 4.98 -12.02
CA PHE A 116 1.33 5.11 -11.87
C PHE A 116 0.96 6.00 -10.67
N TRP A 117 1.49 5.70 -9.50
CA TRP A 117 1.17 6.48 -8.28
C TRP A 117 1.71 7.90 -8.31
N SER A 118 2.78 8.16 -9.06
CA SER A 118 3.29 9.52 -9.26
C SER A 118 2.33 10.40 -10.07
N VAL A 119 1.53 9.81 -10.98
CA VAL A 119 0.66 10.54 -11.89
C VAL A 119 -0.84 10.35 -11.65
N ALA A 120 -1.24 9.36 -10.86
CA ALA A 120 -2.65 9.03 -10.66
C ALA A 120 -3.47 10.20 -10.11
N SER A 121 -3.00 10.85 -9.04
CA SER A 121 -3.68 11.99 -8.43
C SER A 121 -3.70 13.23 -9.34
N PRO A 122 -2.57 13.66 -9.92
CA PRO A 122 -2.56 14.74 -10.91
C PRO A 122 -3.49 14.50 -12.10
N ILE A 123 -3.55 13.28 -12.61
CA ILE A 123 -4.45 12.91 -13.69
C ILE A 123 -5.90 13.02 -13.24
N ALA A 124 -6.27 12.38 -12.10
CA ALA A 124 -7.65 12.37 -11.62
C ALA A 124 -8.24 13.77 -11.45
N VAL A 125 -7.45 14.70 -10.88
CA VAL A 125 -7.87 16.09 -10.67
C VAL A 125 -8.03 16.87 -11.99
N ARG A 126 -7.28 16.51 -13.04
CA ARG A 126 -7.35 17.14 -14.36
C ARG A 126 -8.43 16.58 -15.28
N LEU A 127 -8.97 15.41 -14.95
CA LEU A 127 -10.04 14.77 -15.72
C LEU A 127 -11.40 15.42 -15.48
N VAL A 128 -11.56 16.17 -14.39
CA VAL A 128 -12.86 16.71 -13.94
C VAL A 128 -12.79 18.21 -13.71
N SER A 129 -13.95 18.86 -13.83
CA SER A 129 -14.12 20.29 -13.52
C SER A 129 -13.99 20.55 -11.99
N GLY A 130 -13.69 21.81 -11.62
CA GLY A 130 -13.34 22.25 -10.27
C GLY A 130 -14.13 21.66 -9.10
N PRO A 131 -15.50 21.66 -9.13
CA PRO A 131 -16.31 21.10 -8.04
C PRO A 131 -16.13 19.60 -7.78
N PHE A 132 -15.69 18.83 -8.79
CA PHE A 132 -15.57 17.37 -8.75
C PHE A 132 -14.19 16.82 -8.43
N LYS A 133 -13.20 17.69 -8.18
CA LYS A 133 -11.82 17.27 -7.85
C LYS A 133 -11.74 16.37 -6.62
N ALA A 134 -12.50 16.69 -5.58
CA ALA A 134 -12.57 15.85 -4.38
C ALA A 134 -13.17 14.48 -4.67
N LEU A 135 -14.21 14.40 -5.51
CA LEU A 135 -14.81 13.13 -5.96
C LEU A 135 -13.79 12.31 -6.76
N ALA A 136 -13.04 12.92 -7.68
CA ALA A 136 -12.02 12.22 -8.46
C ALA A 136 -10.93 11.58 -7.57
N MET A 137 -10.45 12.31 -6.57
CA MET A 137 -9.50 11.80 -5.60
C MET A 137 -10.11 10.66 -4.77
N SER A 138 -11.35 10.81 -4.31
CA SER A 138 -12.08 9.78 -3.56
C SER A 138 -12.23 8.48 -4.37
N MET A 139 -12.45 8.56 -5.68
CA MET A 139 -12.57 7.39 -6.53
C MET A 139 -11.25 6.61 -6.65
N ILE A 140 -10.10 7.27 -6.72
CA ILE A 140 -8.79 6.60 -6.68
C ILE A 140 -8.61 5.84 -5.35
N VAL A 141 -8.92 6.52 -4.23
CA VAL A 141 -8.87 5.90 -2.89
C VAL A 141 -9.84 4.72 -2.77
N THR A 142 -11.03 4.83 -3.36
CA THR A 142 -12.02 3.73 -3.39
C THR A 142 -11.46 2.52 -4.15
N GLY A 143 -10.80 2.72 -5.29
CA GLY A 143 -10.14 1.65 -6.03
C GLY A 143 -9.10 0.91 -5.17
N THR A 144 -8.28 1.66 -4.42
CA THR A 144 -7.32 1.12 -3.47
C THR A 144 -8.00 0.32 -2.34
N ALA A 145 -9.06 0.88 -1.75
CA ALA A 145 -9.78 0.22 -0.66
C ALA A 145 -10.42 -1.11 -1.11
N ILE A 146 -11.02 -1.14 -2.30
CA ILE A 146 -11.58 -2.36 -2.89
C ILE A 146 -10.47 -3.40 -3.13
N ALA A 147 -9.28 -2.98 -3.57
CA ALA A 147 -8.16 -3.87 -3.79
C ALA A 147 -7.69 -4.57 -2.50
N ILE A 148 -7.64 -3.83 -1.41
CA ILE A 148 -7.24 -4.39 -0.10
C ILE A 148 -8.27 -5.42 0.39
N ILE A 149 -9.56 -5.16 0.18
CA ILE A 149 -10.65 -6.02 0.68
C ILE A 149 -10.84 -7.25 -0.21
N VAL A 150 -10.81 -7.07 -1.53
CA VAL A 150 -11.21 -8.10 -2.51
C VAL A 150 -9.99 -8.63 -3.27
N GLY A 151 -9.01 -7.80 -3.56
CA GLY A 151 -7.93 -8.12 -4.49
C GLY A 151 -7.02 -9.24 -3.99
N LEU A 152 -6.52 -9.15 -2.75
CA LEU A 152 -5.66 -10.18 -2.16
C LEU A 152 -6.42 -11.51 -1.98
N PRO A 153 -7.63 -11.55 -1.36
CA PRO A 153 -8.40 -12.79 -1.26
C PRO A 153 -8.77 -13.39 -2.62
N LEU A 154 -9.15 -12.57 -3.60
CA LEU A 154 -9.47 -13.05 -4.94
C LEU A 154 -8.25 -13.67 -5.63
N GLY A 155 -7.08 -13.02 -5.51
CA GLY A 155 -5.82 -13.58 -6.00
C GLY A 155 -5.50 -14.93 -5.37
N ARG A 156 -5.72 -15.06 -4.04
CA ARG A 156 -5.56 -16.34 -3.33
C ARG A 156 -6.55 -17.40 -3.81
N ILE A 157 -7.83 -17.07 -3.95
CA ILE A 157 -8.85 -18.02 -4.45
C ILE A 157 -8.45 -18.53 -5.84
N ILE A 158 -8.08 -17.64 -6.76
CA ILE A 158 -7.61 -18.05 -8.08
C ILE A 158 -6.38 -18.94 -7.96
N GLY A 159 -5.42 -18.57 -7.10
CA GLY A 159 -4.21 -19.35 -6.86
C GLY A 159 -4.48 -20.77 -6.38
N LEU A 160 -5.40 -20.94 -5.45
CA LEU A 160 -5.78 -22.25 -4.88
C LEU A 160 -6.45 -23.17 -5.91
N TYR A 161 -7.37 -22.66 -6.74
CA TYR A 161 -8.15 -23.49 -7.65
C TYR A 161 -7.51 -23.68 -9.02
N VAL A 162 -6.75 -22.71 -9.49
CA VAL A 162 -6.22 -22.69 -10.88
C VAL A 162 -4.69 -22.52 -10.91
N GLY A 163 -4.08 -22.23 -9.76
CA GLY A 163 -2.65 -22.02 -9.60
C GLY A 163 -2.26 -20.52 -9.59
N TRP A 164 -1.20 -20.20 -8.86
CA TRP A 164 -0.73 -18.83 -8.65
C TRP A 164 -0.37 -18.09 -9.96
N ARG A 165 0.09 -18.79 -10.99
CA ARG A 165 0.37 -18.21 -12.32
C ARG A 165 -0.88 -17.63 -12.97
N MET A 166 -2.02 -18.29 -12.77
CA MET A 166 -3.30 -17.80 -13.30
C MET A 166 -3.78 -16.54 -12.58
N ALA A 167 -3.46 -16.38 -11.31
CA ALA A 167 -3.74 -15.12 -10.62
C ALA A 167 -3.00 -13.92 -11.28
N PHE A 168 -1.73 -14.08 -11.63
CA PHE A 168 -0.98 -13.08 -12.40
C PHE A 168 -1.54 -12.90 -13.83
N MET A 169 -1.94 -13.98 -14.49
CA MET A 169 -2.56 -13.90 -15.82
C MET A 169 -3.89 -13.14 -15.78
N CYS A 170 -4.73 -13.37 -14.79
CA CYS A 170 -5.99 -12.62 -14.62
C CYS A 170 -5.74 -11.12 -14.48
N ILE A 171 -4.72 -10.72 -13.70
CA ILE A 171 -4.31 -9.31 -13.60
C ILE A 171 -3.82 -8.79 -14.96
N ALA A 172 -3.03 -9.58 -15.71
CA ALA A 172 -2.58 -9.19 -17.05
C ALA A 172 -3.76 -8.93 -17.99
N VAL A 173 -4.72 -9.86 -18.04
CA VAL A 173 -5.93 -9.73 -18.87
C VAL A 173 -6.74 -8.48 -18.49
N LEU A 174 -6.98 -8.27 -17.20
CA LEU A 174 -7.66 -7.06 -16.72
C LEU A 174 -6.88 -5.80 -17.09
N ALA A 175 -5.56 -5.82 -16.98
CA ALA A 175 -4.71 -4.68 -17.38
C ALA A 175 -4.79 -4.38 -18.88
N PHE A 176 -4.83 -5.39 -19.73
CA PHE A 176 -5.05 -5.19 -21.18
C PHE A 176 -6.45 -4.68 -21.50
N ILE A 177 -7.49 -5.15 -20.80
CA ILE A 177 -8.85 -4.62 -20.95
C ILE A 177 -8.87 -3.13 -20.55
N VAL A 178 -8.25 -2.78 -19.42
CA VAL A 178 -8.16 -1.38 -18.97
C VAL A 178 -7.32 -0.55 -19.95
N LEU A 179 -6.22 -1.09 -20.47
CA LEU A 179 -5.39 -0.42 -21.47
C LEU A 179 -6.21 -0.10 -22.74
N ALA A 180 -6.93 -1.07 -23.26
CA ALA A 180 -7.79 -0.89 -24.44
C ALA A 180 -8.89 0.15 -24.14
N TYR A 181 -9.56 0.04 -23.00
CA TYR A 181 -10.56 1.01 -22.56
C TYR A 181 -9.99 2.42 -22.47
N MET A 182 -8.87 2.61 -21.78
CA MET A 182 -8.21 3.92 -21.61
C MET A 182 -7.68 4.48 -22.92
N PHE A 183 -7.27 3.64 -23.86
CA PHE A 183 -6.83 4.08 -25.18
C PHE A 183 -7.96 4.82 -25.92
N PHE A 184 -9.21 4.41 -25.77
CA PHE A 184 -10.36 5.04 -26.44
C PHE A 184 -10.95 6.21 -25.64
N VAL A 185 -11.02 6.11 -24.31
CA VAL A 185 -11.76 7.09 -23.50
C VAL A 185 -10.87 8.20 -22.91
N PHE A 186 -9.55 7.98 -22.78
CA PHE A 186 -8.69 8.91 -22.08
C PHE A 186 -8.36 10.13 -22.94
N PRO A 187 -8.62 11.37 -22.45
CA PRO A 187 -8.41 12.59 -23.21
C PRO A 187 -6.91 12.89 -23.41
N LYS A 188 -6.61 13.78 -24.36
CA LYS A 188 -5.26 14.33 -24.51
C LYS A 188 -5.02 15.31 -23.35
N LEU A 189 -4.21 14.91 -22.37
CA LEU A 189 -3.75 15.77 -21.29
C LEU A 189 -2.30 16.18 -21.56
N GLU A 190 -2.03 17.46 -21.36
CA GLU A 190 -0.70 18.02 -21.45
C GLU A 190 0.20 17.56 -20.30
N LYS A 191 1.48 17.89 -20.39
CA LYS A 191 2.49 17.58 -19.37
C LYS A 191 2.06 18.15 -18.00
N SER A 192 2.49 17.51 -16.93
CA SER A 192 2.47 18.11 -15.60
C SER A 192 3.48 19.24 -15.50
N GLU A 193 3.25 20.17 -14.58
CA GLU A 193 4.29 21.14 -14.25
C GLU A 193 5.53 20.39 -13.72
N PRO A 194 6.74 20.83 -14.10
CA PRO A 194 7.95 20.17 -13.66
C PRO A 194 8.06 20.19 -12.13
N PHE A 195 8.38 19.06 -11.57
CA PHE A 195 8.69 18.93 -10.15
C PHE A 195 9.96 19.74 -9.84
N THR A 196 9.91 20.60 -8.83
CA THR A 196 11.03 21.44 -8.42
C THR A 196 11.63 20.90 -7.10
N LEU A 197 12.84 20.36 -7.16
CA LEU A 197 13.59 19.87 -5.99
C LEU A 197 14.00 20.99 -5.02
N SER A 198 13.86 22.25 -5.41
CA SER A 198 14.26 23.42 -4.60
C SER A 198 13.54 23.54 -3.25
N GLN A 199 12.35 22.94 -3.11
CA GLN A 199 11.58 22.97 -1.87
C GLN A 199 11.98 21.89 -0.86
N LEU A 200 12.72 20.85 -1.27
CA LEU A 200 13.15 19.75 -0.41
C LEU A 200 13.92 20.21 0.84
N PRO A 201 14.94 21.11 0.74
CA PRO A 201 15.69 21.54 1.93
C PRO A 201 14.83 22.22 2.98
N VAL A 202 13.79 22.95 2.55
CA VAL A 202 12.85 23.63 3.46
C VAL A 202 11.95 22.61 4.14
N MET A 203 11.45 21.63 3.42
CA MET A 203 10.61 20.57 3.95
C MET A 203 11.34 19.70 4.97
N LEU A 204 12.61 19.38 4.71
CA LEU A 204 13.44 18.58 5.61
C LEU A 204 13.90 19.32 6.88
N LYS A 205 13.58 20.61 7.05
CA LYS A 205 13.77 21.35 8.29
C LYS A 205 12.56 21.27 9.23
N ASN A 206 11.39 20.84 8.75
CA ASN A 206 10.21 20.74 9.58
C ASN A 206 10.25 19.45 10.43
N PRO A 207 10.37 19.57 11.79
CA PRO A 207 10.52 18.40 12.66
C PRO A 207 9.28 17.49 12.67
N VAL A 208 8.08 18.04 12.46
CA VAL A 208 6.85 17.25 12.37
C VAL A 208 6.84 16.43 11.08
N LEU A 209 7.27 17.03 9.98
CA LEU A 209 7.33 16.32 8.68
C LEU A 209 8.36 15.18 8.72
N ILE A 210 9.55 15.41 9.30
CA ILE A 210 10.56 14.38 9.54
C ILE A 210 9.98 13.27 10.44
N GLY A 211 9.26 13.66 11.50
CA GLY A 211 8.61 12.73 12.40
C GLY A 211 7.59 11.82 11.71
N LEU A 212 6.79 12.39 10.81
CA LEU A 212 5.83 11.63 9.99
C LEU A 212 6.53 10.67 9.01
N TYR A 213 7.65 11.08 8.41
CA TYR A 213 8.47 10.21 7.58
C TYR A 213 9.09 9.06 8.38
N MET A 214 9.56 9.33 9.61
CA MET A 214 10.05 8.29 10.50
C MET A 214 8.94 7.29 10.87
N MET A 215 7.73 7.78 11.15
CA MET A 215 6.56 6.92 11.39
C MET A 215 6.19 6.09 10.17
N SER A 216 6.28 6.67 8.94
CA SER A 216 6.02 5.95 7.69
C SER A 216 7.10 4.91 7.35
N PHE A 217 8.24 4.93 8.03
CA PHE A 217 9.25 3.87 7.99
C PHE A 217 9.04 2.83 9.08
N LEU A 218 9.00 3.26 10.35
CA LEU A 218 9.04 2.36 11.50
C LEU A 218 7.79 1.47 11.59
N LEU A 219 6.59 2.04 11.46
CA LEU A 219 5.37 1.25 11.61
C LEU A 219 5.19 0.23 10.49
N PRO A 220 5.33 0.58 9.19
CA PRO A 220 5.32 -0.42 8.13
C PRO A 220 6.41 -1.48 8.28
N THR A 221 7.61 -1.10 8.75
CA THR A 221 8.67 -2.09 9.02
C THR A 221 8.18 -3.15 10.00
N GLY A 222 7.63 -2.77 11.15
CA GLY A 222 7.10 -3.74 12.11
C GLY A 222 5.85 -4.48 11.60
N TYR A 223 4.93 -3.78 10.99
CA TYR A 223 3.72 -4.37 10.45
C TYR A 223 4.02 -5.43 9.38
N TYR A 224 4.85 -5.11 8.37
CA TYR A 224 5.18 -6.03 7.28
C TYR A 224 6.15 -7.13 7.68
N THR A 225 6.85 -7.03 8.83
CA THR A 225 7.58 -8.16 9.41
C THR A 225 6.65 -9.36 9.67
N ALA A 226 5.40 -9.11 10.05
CA ALA A 226 4.41 -10.16 10.24
C ALA A 226 3.50 -10.34 9.01
N TYR A 227 2.98 -9.25 8.45
CA TYR A 227 1.96 -9.31 7.40
C TYR A 227 2.45 -9.95 6.11
N SER A 228 3.72 -9.77 5.74
CA SER A 228 4.29 -10.42 4.53
C SER A 228 4.28 -11.93 4.60
N TYR A 229 4.25 -12.51 5.80
CA TYR A 229 4.25 -13.94 6.06
C TYR A 229 2.96 -14.41 6.75
N ILE A 230 1.89 -13.62 6.71
CA ILE A 230 0.63 -13.94 7.41
C ILE A 230 -0.01 -15.21 6.87
N GLU A 231 0.02 -15.42 5.57
CA GLU A 231 -0.56 -16.62 4.94
C GLU A 231 0.17 -17.89 5.41
N PRO A 232 1.50 -18.06 5.26
CA PRO A 232 2.19 -19.22 5.78
C PRO A 232 2.12 -19.34 7.32
N TYR A 233 2.03 -18.23 8.06
CA TYR A 233 1.81 -18.26 9.50
C TYR A 233 0.45 -18.87 9.86
N LEU A 234 -0.64 -18.45 9.23
CA LEU A 234 -1.97 -19.03 9.46
C LEU A 234 -2.02 -20.51 9.11
N LYS A 235 -1.29 -20.92 8.06
CA LYS A 235 -1.23 -22.31 7.61
C LYS A 235 -0.40 -23.19 8.54
N GLN A 236 0.81 -22.74 8.93
CA GLN A 236 1.78 -23.58 9.64
C GLN A 236 1.67 -23.51 11.16
N ILE A 237 1.34 -22.34 11.73
CA ILE A 237 1.28 -22.11 13.18
C ILE A 237 -0.14 -22.25 13.68
N ALA A 238 -1.10 -21.59 13.06
CA ALA A 238 -2.50 -21.70 13.44
C ALA A 238 -3.19 -22.93 12.86
N MET A 239 -2.51 -23.70 11.97
CA MET A 239 -3.05 -24.92 11.34
C MET A 239 -4.42 -24.71 10.68
N MET A 240 -4.64 -23.53 10.13
CA MET A 240 -5.87 -23.19 9.42
C MET A 240 -5.89 -23.83 8.05
N ASP A 241 -7.07 -24.29 7.61
CA ASP A 241 -7.29 -24.68 6.23
C ASP A 241 -7.37 -23.45 5.28
N ASP A 242 -7.33 -23.71 3.98
CA ASP A 242 -7.30 -22.63 2.97
C ASP A 242 -8.56 -21.76 2.98
N ALA A 243 -9.72 -22.30 3.37
CA ALA A 243 -10.97 -21.55 3.49
C ALA A 243 -10.90 -20.57 4.66
N TRP A 244 -10.45 -21.02 5.84
CA TRP A 244 -10.25 -20.15 7.01
C TRP A 244 -9.21 -19.07 6.78
N ILE A 245 -8.09 -19.40 6.10
CA ILE A 245 -7.07 -18.41 5.73
C ILE A 245 -7.68 -17.33 4.83
N THR A 246 -8.42 -17.75 3.80
CA THR A 246 -9.07 -16.81 2.87
C THR A 246 -10.08 -15.91 3.58
N ILE A 247 -10.94 -16.48 4.44
CA ILE A 247 -11.92 -15.74 5.23
C ILE A 247 -11.21 -14.73 6.15
N THR A 248 -10.12 -15.13 6.80
CA THR A 248 -9.33 -14.26 7.69
C THR A 248 -8.79 -13.04 6.93
N LEU A 249 -8.24 -13.25 5.74
CA LEU A 249 -7.71 -12.15 4.91
C LEU A 249 -8.83 -11.22 4.40
N VAL A 250 -10.01 -11.76 4.05
CA VAL A 250 -11.20 -10.96 3.70
C VAL A 250 -11.64 -10.10 4.88
N ILE A 251 -11.77 -10.72 6.06
CA ILE A 251 -12.20 -10.03 7.28
C ILE A 251 -11.19 -8.94 7.68
N PHE A 252 -9.88 -9.22 7.60
CA PHE A 252 -8.82 -8.24 7.81
C PHE A 252 -9.01 -6.99 6.93
N GLY A 253 -9.18 -7.20 5.61
CA GLY A 253 -9.38 -6.09 4.67
C GLY A 253 -10.69 -5.34 4.89
N ALA A 254 -11.80 -6.06 5.07
CA ALA A 254 -13.12 -5.46 5.28
C ALA A 254 -13.20 -4.68 6.60
N ALA A 255 -12.57 -5.18 7.66
CA ALA A 255 -12.49 -4.50 8.95
C ALA A 255 -11.76 -3.15 8.86
N GLY A 256 -10.86 -2.98 7.89
CA GLY A 256 -10.21 -1.70 7.61
C GLY A 256 -11.20 -0.56 7.32
N LEU A 257 -12.38 -0.85 6.76
CA LEU A 257 -13.44 0.16 6.58
C LEU A 257 -13.90 0.76 7.92
N LEU A 258 -13.95 -0.06 8.97
CA LEU A 258 -14.26 0.41 10.32
C LEU A 258 -13.16 1.33 10.85
N GLY A 259 -11.90 1.08 10.49
CA GLY A 259 -10.76 1.96 10.81
C GLY A 259 -10.91 3.34 10.15
N SER A 260 -11.28 3.38 8.87
CA SER A 260 -11.58 4.64 8.17
C SER A 260 -12.80 5.36 8.75
N ALA A 261 -13.85 4.64 9.11
CA ALA A 261 -15.04 5.21 9.75
C ALA A 261 -14.71 5.76 11.15
N ALA A 262 -13.90 5.05 11.92
CA ALA A 262 -13.40 5.51 13.23
C ALA A 262 -12.60 6.81 13.09
N PHE A 263 -11.70 6.89 12.10
CA PHE A 263 -10.99 8.12 11.78
C PHE A 263 -11.95 9.28 11.52
N SER A 264 -12.89 9.12 10.60
CA SER A 264 -13.85 10.17 10.23
C SER A 264 -14.69 10.67 11.42
N LYS A 265 -14.99 9.79 12.39
CA LYS A 265 -15.85 10.12 13.53
C LYS A 265 -15.11 10.73 14.71
N TRP A 266 -13.89 10.26 15.00
CA TRP A 266 -13.19 10.55 16.25
C TRP A 266 -11.89 11.33 16.11
N TYR A 267 -11.25 11.31 14.94
CA TYR A 267 -9.93 11.90 14.77
C TYR A 267 -9.88 13.39 15.12
N ASP A 268 -10.79 14.21 14.61
CA ASP A 268 -10.79 15.65 14.88
C ASP A 268 -11.10 15.97 16.36
N LYS A 269 -11.81 15.09 17.09
CA LYS A 269 -12.15 15.25 18.49
C LYS A 269 -10.98 14.93 19.44
N CYS A 270 -10.15 13.95 19.08
CA CYS A 270 -9.09 13.44 19.94
C CYS A 270 -7.81 13.07 19.15
N ARG A 271 -7.40 13.95 18.22
CA ARG A 271 -6.33 13.80 17.23
C ARG A 271 -5.10 13.05 17.76
N TYR A 272 -4.48 13.55 18.84
CA TYR A 272 -3.25 12.97 19.39
C TYR A 272 -3.47 11.63 20.11
N HIS A 273 -4.60 11.48 20.79
CA HIS A 273 -4.98 10.21 21.42
C HIS A 273 -5.32 9.15 20.37
N PHE A 274 -6.04 9.54 19.32
CA PHE A 274 -6.38 8.64 18.22
C PHE A 274 -5.11 8.12 17.55
N PHE A 275 -4.14 8.98 17.25
CA PHE A 275 -2.87 8.59 16.67
C PHE A 275 -2.10 7.59 17.57
N ARG A 276 -2.01 7.87 18.89
CA ARG A 276 -1.37 6.94 19.86
C ARG A 276 -2.06 5.59 19.90
N ILE A 277 -3.40 5.58 19.97
CA ILE A 277 -4.20 4.36 20.07
C ILE A 277 -4.02 3.49 18.82
N THR A 278 -3.98 4.08 17.63
CA THR A 278 -3.80 3.32 16.40
C THR A 278 -2.42 2.65 16.35
N VAL A 279 -1.36 3.35 16.71
CA VAL A 279 0.00 2.78 16.74
C VAL A 279 0.12 1.70 17.82
N LEU A 280 -0.35 1.98 19.04
CA LEU A 280 -0.33 1.00 20.14
C LEU A 280 -1.18 -0.23 19.82
N GLY A 281 -2.34 -0.03 19.19
CA GLY A 281 -3.22 -1.11 18.77
C GLY A 281 -2.54 -2.09 17.82
N VAL A 282 -1.80 -1.59 16.82
CA VAL A 282 -0.99 -2.45 15.93
C VAL A 282 0.06 -3.23 16.73
N ALA A 283 0.78 -2.58 17.67
CA ALA A 283 1.77 -3.25 18.49
C ALA A 283 1.17 -4.39 19.32
N VAL A 284 0.06 -4.12 20.00
CA VAL A 284 -0.63 -5.10 20.85
C VAL A 284 -1.12 -6.29 20.04
N VAL A 285 -1.75 -6.04 18.89
CA VAL A 285 -2.23 -7.10 18.00
C VAL A 285 -1.07 -8.00 17.55
N LEU A 286 0.04 -7.42 17.14
CA LEU A 286 1.21 -8.19 16.70
C LEU A 286 1.80 -9.05 17.83
N LEU A 287 1.91 -8.50 19.04
CA LEU A 287 2.41 -9.23 20.20
C LEU A 287 1.47 -10.37 20.63
N LEU A 288 0.15 -10.21 20.42
CA LEU A 288 -0.86 -11.23 20.72
C LEU A 288 -1.01 -12.28 19.61
N LEU A 289 -0.35 -12.11 18.46
CA LEU A 289 -0.53 -13.00 17.30
C LEU A 289 -0.23 -14.47 17.67
N TYR A 290 0.88 -14.74 18.35
CA TYR A 290 1.29 -16.08 18.73
C TYR A 290 0.41 -16.69 19.84
N PRO A 291 0.17 -16.04 21.00
CA PRO A 291 -0.66 -16.65 22.05
C PRO A 291 -2.11 -16.86 21.62
N VAL A 292 -2.64 -16.09 20.69
CA VAL A 292 -4.01 -16.21 20.18
C VAL A 292 -4.13 -17.27 19.07
N SER A 293 -3.03 -17.70 18.46
CA SER A 293 -3.03 -18.64 17.32
C SER A 293 -3.62 -20.03 17.64
N ILE A 294 -3.76 -20.38 18.91
CA ILE A 294 -4.35 -21.64 19.37
C ILE A 294 -5.85 -21.73 19.06
N ASN A 295 -6.53 -20.57 18.96
CA ASN A 295 -7.97 -20.52 18.70
C ASN A 295 -8.25 -19.75 17.41
N HIS A 296 -8.77 -20.42 16.37
CA HIS A 296 -9.03 -19.83 15.06
C HIS A 296 -10.00 -18.63 15.13
N TYR A 297 -11.07 -18.71 15.95
CA TYR A 297 -12.05 -17.61 16.05
C TYR A 297 -11.44 -16.35 16.67
N LEU A 298 -10.66 -16.53 17.73
CA LEU A 298 -9.95 -15.41 18.36
C LEU A 298 -8.89 -14.83 17.44
N LEU A 299 -8.21 -15.66 16.65
CA LEU A 299 -7.22 -15.21 15.69
C LEU A 299 -7.87 -14.42 14.54
N VAL A 300 -9.01 -14.86 14.02
CA VAL A 300 -9.79 -14.09 13.03
C VAL A 300 -10.23 -12.74 13.60
N LEU A 301 -10.72 -12.72 14.84
CA LEU A 301 -11.08 -11.47 15.52
C LEU A 301 -9.86 -10.56 15.71
N LEU A 302 -8.72 -11.11 16.09
CA LEU A 302 -7.47 -10.37 16.23
C LEU A 302 -7.03 -9.78 14.89
N CYS A 303 -7.13 -10.53 13.79
CA CYS A 303 -6.84 -10.04 12.44
C CYS A 303 -7.82 -8.94 12.01
N ALA A 304 -9.10 -9.02 12.37
CA ALA A 304 -10.07 -7.95 12.14
C ALA A 304 -9.65 -6.66 12.87
N ILE A 305 -9.30 -6.76 14.15
CA ILE A 305 -8.81 -5.63 14.95
C ILE A 305 -7.51 -5.07 14.35
N TRP A 306 -6.64 -5.92 13.85
CA TRP A 306 -5.42 -5.53 13.15
C TRP A 306 -5.74 -4.67 11.91
N GLY A 307 -6.65 -5.13 11.06
CA GLY A 307 -7.10 -4.40 9.87
C GLY A 307 -7.65 -3.00 10.21
N ILE A 308 -8.42 -2.88 11.32
CA ILE A 308 -8.94 -1.61 11.81
C ILE A 308 -7.79 -0.64 12.13
N PHE A 309 -6.82 -1.06 12.95
CA PHE A 309 -5.74 -0.18 13.40
C PHE A 309 -4.77 0.20 12.29
N VAL A 310 -4.41 -0.73 11.40
CA VAL A 310 -3.52 -0.43 10.28
C VAL A 310 -4.15 0.55 9.31
N THR A 311 -5.42 0.38 8.97
CA THR A 311 -6.12 1.31 8.08
C THR A 311 -6.29 2.67 8.73
N ALA A 312 -6.68 2.72 10.02
CA ALA A 312 -6.77 3.97 10.77
C ALA A 312 -5.42 4.71 10.79
N PHE A 313 -4.30 4.00 11.03
CA PHE A 313 -2.96 4.59 10.98
C PHE A 313 -2.63 5.18 9.60
N ASN A 314 -2.91 4.44 8.52
CA ASN A 314 -2.64 4.91 7.16
C ASN A 314 -3.36 6.22 6.85
N VAL A 315 -4.63 6.32 7.26
CA VAL A 315 -5.43 7.54 7.06
C VAL A 315 -4.91 8.70 7.92
N VAL A 316 -4.58 8.43 9.20
CA VAL A 316 -3.98 9.44 10.11
C VAL A 316 -2.67 9.97 9.55
N GLY A 317 -1.75 9.09 9.13
CA GLY A 317 -0.45 9.50 8.61
C GLY A 317 -0.55 10.43 7.41
N GLN A 318 -1.43 10.10 6.45
CA GLN A 318 -1.68 10.95 5.28
C GLN A 318 -2.37 12.26 5.65
N ALA A 319 -3.34 12.25 6.56
CA ALA A 319 -4.04 13.45 7.01
C ALA A 319 -3.07 14.41 7.74
N GLU A 320 -2.20 13.90 8.61
CA GLU A 320 -1.20 14.71 9.30
C GLU A 320 -0.16 15.29 8.35
N LEU A 321 0.25 14.51 7.35
CA LEU A 321 1.16 14.99 6.31
C LEU A 321 0.55 16.17 5.55
N LEU A 322 -0.71 16.05 5.12
CA LEU A 322 -1.41 17.12 4.40
C LEU A 322 -1.64 18.36 5.27
N ARG A 323 -1.87 18.20 6.58
CA ARG A 323 -1.98 19.33 7.52
C ARG A 323 -0.64 20.06 7.74
N THR A 324 0.47 19.35 7.64
CA THR A 324 1.82 19.87 7.88
C THR A 324 2.42 20.53 6.64
N THR A 325 1.81 20.33 5.47
CA THR A 325 2.30 20.79 4.17
C THR A 325 1.38 21.83 3.54
N THR A 326 1.94 22.69 2.67
CA THR A 326 1.16 23.63 1.86
C THR A 326 0.65 22.95 0.58
N MET A 327 -0.31 23.57 -0.11
CA MET A 327 -0.83 23.08 -1.39
C MET A 327 0.26 22.85 -2.44
N SER A 328 1.31 23.67 -2.44
CA SER A 328 2.44 23.56 -3.38
C SER A 328 3.42 22.46 -3.02
N THR A 329 3.53 22.04 -1.76
CA THR A 329 4.49 21.04 -1.27
C THR A 329 3.87 19.67 -0.99
N SER A 330 2.54 19.59 -0.87
CA SER A 330 1.84 18.38 -0.46
C SER A 330 2.08 17.19 -1.40
N ALA A 331 2.10 17.42 -2.72
CA ALA A 331 2.34 16.33 -3.69
C ALA A 331 3.75 15.71 -3.54
N VAL A 332 4.74 16.57 -3.31
CA VAL A 332 6.13 16.15 -3.05
C VAL A 332 6.24 15.39 -1.74
N ALA A 333 5.64 15.95 -0.67
CA ALA A 333 5.64 15.32 0.64
C ALA A 333 4.99 13.93 0.61
N MET A 334 3.86 13.79 -0.09
CA MET A 334 3.18 12.51 -0.27
C MET A 334 4.02 11.51 -1.06
N SER A 335 4.73 11.95 -2.10
CA SER A 335 5.61 11.08 -2.88
C SER A 335 6.77 10.54 -2.03
N ILE A 336 7.41 11.41 -1.22
CA ILE A 336 8.47 11.02 -0.30
C ILE A 336 7.91 10.07 0.77
N TYR A 337 6.74 10.40 1.34
CA TYR A 337 6.06 9.55 2.33
C TYR A 337 5.79 8.15 1.78
N SER A 338 5.26 8.06 0.57
CA SER A 338 5.01 6.78 -0.11
C SER A 338 6.31 6.01 -0.37
N GLY A 339 7.38 6.68 -0.81
CA GLY A 339 8.69 6.05 -0.99
C GLY A 339 9.25 5.49 0.31
N ILE A 340 9.21 6.26 1.40
CA ILE A 340 9.66 5.84 2.72
C ILE A 340 8.75 4.72 3.29
N TYR A 341 7.46 4.77 3.04
CA TYR A 341 6.53 3.70 3.39
C TYR A 341 6.91 2.38 2.70
N ASN A 342 7.25 2.43 1.42
CA ASN A 342 7.74 1.27 0.66
C ASN A 342 9.10 0.76 1.18
N LEU A 343 9.99 1.67 1.62
CA LEU A 343 11.21 1.27 2.34
C LEU A 343 10.86 0.47 3.59
N GLY A 344 9.84 0.90 4.34
CA GLY A 344 9.31 0.18 5.50
C GLY A 344 8.75 -1.20 5.14
N ILE A 345 7.95 -1.30 4.05
CA ILE A 345 7.42 -2.57 3.53
C ILE A 345 8.58 -3.54 3.23
N GLY A 346 9.55 -3.10 2.45
CA GLY A 346 10.68 -3.93 2.05
C GLY A 346 11.53 -4.37 3.24
N SER A 347 11.84 -3.44 4.15
CA SER A 347 12.62 -3.72 5.36
C SER A 347 11.88 -4.68 6.31
N GLY A 348 10.57 -4.49 6.49
CA GLY A 348 9.74 -5.39 7.29
C GLY A 348 9.69 -6.79 6.69
N SER A 349 9.40 -6.91 5.40
CA SER A 349 9.39 -8.21 4.72
C SER A 349 10.74 -8.92 4.81
N TYR A 350 11.85 -8.19 4.65
CA TYR A 350 13.20 -8.75 4.82
C TYR A 350 13.44 -9.25 6.25
N LEU A 351 13.10 -8.44 7.27
CA LEU A 351 13.25 -8.82 8.68
C LEU A 351 12.36 -10.02 9.04
N GLY A 352 11.13 -10.07 8.52
CA GLY A 352 10.25 -11.24 8.67
C GLY A 352 10.89 -12.50 8.09
N GLY A 353 11.51 -12.40 6.90
CA GLY A 353 12.26 -13.50 6.28
C GLY A 353 13.45 -13.95 7.13
N LEU A 354 14.18 -13.04 7.75
CA LEU A 354 15.26 -13.38 8.68
C LEU A 354 14.74 -14.12 9.92
N ILE A 355 13.60 -13.69 10.48
CA ILE A 355 12.97 -14.37 11.61
C ILE A 355 12.54 -15.78 11.20
N CYS A 356 11.90 -15.95 10.05
CA CYS A 356 11.52 -17.26 9.53
C CYS A 356 12.73 -18.18 9.32
N THR A 357 13.88 -17.65 8.88
CA THR A 357 15.08 -18.43 8.57
C THR A 357 15.89 -18.79 9.81
N HIS A 358 16.08 -17.86 10.74
CA HIS A 358 17.03 -18.02 11.86
C HIS A 358 16.36 -18.35 13.21
N ALA A 359 15.03 -18.17 13.29
CA ALA A 359 14.26 -18.49 14.48
C ALA A 359 13.05 -19.39 14.12
N SER A 360 11.89 -18.81 13.98
CA SER A 360 10.67 -19.49 13.54
C SER A 360 9.64 -18.47 13.06
N ILE A 361 8.83 -18.86 12.08
CA ILE A 361 7.68 -18.08 11.62
C ILE A 361 6.70 -17.75 12.77
N ALA A 362 6.68 -18.56 13.85
CA ALA A 362 5.89 -18.28 15.05
C ALA A 362 6.21 -16.92 15.70
N TYR A 363 7.41 -16.41 15.54
CA TYR A 363 7.90 -15.18 16.18
C TYR A 363 7.80 -13.92 15.33
N ILE A 364 7.23 -13.99 14.11
CA ILE A 364 7.07 -12.81 13.25
C ILE A 364 6.24 -11.72 13.92
N GLY A 365 5.20 -12.11 14.69
CA GLY A 365 4.40 -11.17 15.47
C GLY A 365 5.18 -10.48 16.58
N LEU A 366 6.03 -11.22 17.31
CA LEU A 366 6.87 -10.66 18.36
C LEU A 366 7.90 -9.69 17.81
N GLY A 367 8.60 -10.08 16.72
CA GLY A 367 9.58 -9.20 16.05
C GLY A 367 8.93 -7.94 15.50
N GLY A 368 7.82 -8.08 14.77
CA GLY A 368 7.06 -6.95 14.26
C GLY A 368 6.51 -6.06 15.36
N GLY A 369 5.95 -6.66 16.43
CA GLY A 369 5.40 -5.96 17.58
C GLY A 369 6.45 -5.14 18.34
N ALA A 370 7.67 -5.68 18.51
CA ALA A 370 8.78 -4.95 19.12
C ALA A 370 9.14 -3.69 18.30
N ILE A 371 9.18 -3.78 16.98
CA ILE A 371 9.45 -2.63 16.11
C ILE A 371 8.32 -1.60 16.20
N VAL A 372 7.05 -2.04 16.23
CA VAL A 372 5.91 -1.11 16.36
C VAL A 372 5.87 -0.49 17.75
N LEU A 373 6.33 -1.16 18.81
CA LEU A 373 6.52 -0.53 20.13
C LEU A 373 7.56 0.58 20.10
N LEU A 374 8.67 0.41 19.37
CA LEU A 374 9.62 1.50 19.12
C LEU A 374 8.96 2.65 18.35
N SER A 375 8.15 2.33 17.35
CA SER A 375 7.35 3.31 16.62
C SER A 375 6.37 4.06 17.55
N PHE A 376 5.72 3.35 18.48
CA PHE A 376 4.83 3.95 19.49
C PHE A 376 5.59 4.87 20.43
N THR A 377 6.74 4.45 20.93
CA THR A 377 7.61 5.27 21.79
C THR A 377 8.01 6.55 21.07
N TYR A 378 8.44 6.45 19.82
CA TYR A 378 8.77 7.60 18.99
C TYR A 378 7.56 8.53 18.78
N CYS A 379 6.40 7.96 18.43
CA CYS A 379 5.15 8.71 18.27
C CYS A 379 4.77 9.48 19.53
N ALA A 380 4.79 8.80 20.69
CA ALA A 380 4.29 9.34 21.94
C ALA A 380 5.21 10.42 22.54
N PHE A 381 6.54 10.24 22.45
CA PHE A 381 7.52 11.07 23.15
C PHE A 381 8.22 12.11 22.26
N PHE A 382 8.22 11.92 20.93
CA PHE A 382 8.90 12.84 20.01
C PHE A 382 7.94 13.50 19.03
N LEU A 383 7.15 12.72 18.27
CA LEU A 383 6.31 13.27 17.21
C LEU A 383 5.15 14.10 17.77
N ILE A 384 4.37 13.56 18.71
CA ILE A 384 3.19 14.26 19.24
C ILE A 384 3.57 15.53 20.01
N PRO A 385 4.62 15.57 20.84
CA PRO A 385 5.12 16.82 21.40
C PRO A 385 5.50 17.87 20.35
N ALA A 386 6.22 17.46 19.29
CA ALA A 386 6.58 18.36 18.18
C ALA A 386 5.33 18.91 17.46
N MET A 387 4.33 18.06 17.21
CA MET A 387 3.05 18.48 16.60
C MET A 387 2.30 19.51 17.49
N ARG A 388 2.29 19.30 18.80
CA ARG A 388 1.66 20.26 19.75
C ARG A 388 2.39 21.59 19.77
N HIS A 389 3.72 21.56 19.78
CA HIS A 389 4.53 22.79 19.76
C HIS A 389 4.27 23.60 18.48
N GLN A 390 4.28 22.94 17.33
CA GLN A 390 3.98 23.60 16.05
C GLN A 390 2.56 24.19 16.00
N GLN A 391 1.57 23.53 16.61
CA GLN A 391 0.21 24.06 16.68
C GLN A 391 0.13 25.33 17.52
N VAL A 392 0.79 25.35 18.69
CA VAL A 392 0.83 26.54 19.58
C VAL A 392 1.55 27.73 18.92
N GLU A 393 2.59 27.46 18.11
CA GLU A 393 3.29 28.50 17.36
C GLU A 393 2.44 29.09 16.23
N ALA A 394 1.60 28.27 15.59
CA ALA A 394 0.70 28.73 14.54
C ALA A 394 -0.53 29.52 15.05
N GLU A 395 -0.88 29.37 16.33
CA GLU A 395 -1.97 30.07 17.00
C GLU A 395 -1.53 31.41 17.62
N LYS A 396 -0.21 31.65 17.69
CA LYS A 396 0.40 32.94 18.11
C LYS A 396 0.63 33.86 16.93
#